data_7e17b61cd6787071b1c27c14c8c628f2
#
_entry.id   7e17b61cd6787071b1c27c14c8c628f2
#
_cell.length_a   1.000
_cell.length_b   1.000
_cell.length_c   1.000
_cell.angle_alpha   90.00
_cell.angle_beta   90.00
_cell.angle_gamma   90.00
#
_symmetry.space_group_name_H-M   'P 1'
#
loop_
_entity.id
_entity.type
_entity.pdbx_description
1 polymer ?
#
loop_
_entity_poly.entity_id
_entity_poly.type
_entity_poly.pdbx_seq_one_letter_code
_entity_poly.pdbx_strand_id
1 'polypeptide(L)'
;CPGPLQTMSYLQELAKYELGTFKKVDEDGELAGSEYKEAVKRRSDLFKTKDITDEEIEELDRLVKFTSKYKSILVYGNGADRIKWTTPSGFDVEYTKFRMERKKGRGTIAGFKKASGGHQGINHVAQTATNYPDIQGFLCGISPNIIHSLDASHMALVIDQWNGEFGAVHDSFSTHACDVEHLIGVTKRAFIDMYDVDNFYSWLEQELISEDHEGLDVQQPQLGDLDVNDIQDSDYFFS
;
A
#
# COMPACT_ATOMS: atom_id res chain seq x y z
N CYS A 1 18.66 6.38 -11.63
CA CYS A 1 17.42 6.55 -10.87
C CYS A 1 17.34 5.46 -9.82
N PRO A 2 17.04 5.78 -8.58
CA PRO A 2 16.60 4.77 -7.64
C PRO A 2 15.37 4.12 -8.27
N GLY A 3 15.44 2.80 -8.43
CA GLY A 3 14.36 2.10 -9.11
C GLY A 3 13.04 2.21 -8.32
N PRO A 4 11.91 1.99 -8.95
CA PRO A 4 10.59 2.03 -8.32
C PRO A 4 10.52 1.24 -7.00
N LEU A 5 11.34 0.18 -6.88
CA LEU A 5 11.43 -0.63 -5.65
C LEU A 5 11.98 0.13 -4.45
N GLN A 6 12.91 1.07 -4.63
CA GLN A 6 13.46 1.87 -3.53
C GLN A 6 12.40 2.85 -3.03
N THR A 7 11.70 3.51 -3.94
CA THR A 7 10.58 4.40 -3.60
C THR A 7 9.45 3.65 -2.89
N MET A 8 9.07 2.46 -3.38
CA MET A 8 8.07 1.63 -2.71
C MET A 8 8.50 1.22 -1.30
N SER A 9 9.76 0.81 -1.13
CA SER A 9 10.30 0.44 0.19
C SER A 9 10.30 1.63 1.13
N TYR A 10 10.68 2.79 0.65
CA TYR A 10 10.70 4.03 1.39
C TYR A 10 9.29 4.42 1.90
N LEU A 11 8.29 4.43 1.02
CA LEU A 11 6.89 4.68 1.41
C LEU A 11 6.36 3.68 2.44
N GLN A 12 6.77 2.41 2.32
CA GLN A 12 6.40 1.40 3.30
C GLN A 12 7.08 1.63 4.67
N GLU A 13 8.31 2.10 4.70
CA GLU A 13 8.98 2.43 5.96
C GLU A 13 8.36 3.65 6.64
N LEU A 14 8.00 4.71 5.89
CA LEU A 14 7.24 5.84 6.42
C LEU A 14 5.89 5.38 7.02
N ALA A 15 5.16 4.53 6.29
CA ALA A 15 3.90 3.98 6.78
C ALA A 15 4.07 3.11 8.04
N LYS A 16 5.17 2.37 8.17
CA LYS A 16 5.47 1.60 9.39
C LYS A 16 5.78 2.50 10.56
N TYR A 17 6.42 3.64 10.32
CA TYR A 17 6.69 4.63 11.34
C TYR A 17 5.39 5.18 11.95
N GLU A 18 4.41 5.51 11.11
CA GLU A 18 3.12 6.02 11.57
C GLU A 18 2.24 4.94 12.24
N LEU A 19 2.05 3.82 11.57
CA LEU A 19 1.10 2.78 12.00
C LEU A 19 1.66 1.81 13.04
N GLY A 20 2.98 1.71 13.13
CA GLY A 20 3.66 0.65 13.87
C GLY A 20 3.77 -0.66 13.09
N THR A 21 4.43 -1.62 13.70
CA THR A 21 4.69 -2.94 13.12
C THR A 21 4.41 -4.06 14.11
N PHE A 22 4.04 -5.24 13.60
CA PHE A 22 4.00 -6.43 14.42
C PHE A 22 5.41 -6.98 14.63
N LYS A 23 5.85 -7.04 15.87
CA LYS A 23 7.11 -7.71 16.25
C LYS A 23 6.82 -9.00 16.99
N LYS A 24 7.72 -9.95 16.87
CA LYS A 24 7.69 -11.18 17.65
C LYS A 24 8.48 -11.00 18.93
N VAL A 25 7.88 -11.38 20.03
CA VAL A 25 8.52 -11.40 21.36
C VAL A 25 8.42 -12.79 21.94
N ASP A 26 9.40 -13.17 22.75
CA ASP A 26 9.41 -14.40 23.52
C ASP A 26 8.50 -14.32 24.77
N GLU A 27 8.61 -15.31 25.63
CA GLU A 27 7.84 -15.40 26.88
C GLU A 27 8.21 -14.30 27.89
N ASP A 28 9.44 -13.79 27.82
CA ASP A 28 9.97 -12.72 28.66
C ASP A 28 9.71 -11.31 28.10
N GLY A 29 9.15 -11.23 26.89
CA GLY A 29 8.82 -9.97 26.21
C GLY A 29 9.99 -9.40 25.39
N GLU A 30 11.08 -10.14 25.21
CA GLU A 30 12.22 -9.72 24.40
C GLU A 30 11.96 -9.93 22.91
N LEU A 31 12.53 -9.03 22.08
CA LEU A 31 12.36 -9.09 20.64
C LEU A 31 13.04 -10.32 20.04
N ALA A 32 12.35 -10.99 19.14
CA ALA A 32 12.85 -12.15 18.43
C ALA A 32 14.15 -11.83 17.65
N GLY A 33 15.22 -12.51 18.02
CA GLY A 33 16.55 -12.35 17.43
C GLY A 33 16.74 -13.08 16.09
N SER A 34 18.01 -13.18 15.67
CA SER A 34 18.40 -13.88 14.44
C SER A 34 18.01 -15.36 14.44
N GLU A 35 18.14 -16.03 15.58
CA GLU A 35 17.76 -17.45 15.74
C GLU A 35 16.30 -17.71 15.38
N TYR A 36 15.38 -16.83 15.79
CA TYR A 36 13.96 -16.94 15.42
C TYR A 36 13.78 -16.80 13.91
N LYS A 37 14.46 -15.84 13.26
CA LYS A 37 14.37 -15.61 11.82
C LYS A 37 14.88 -16.82 11.03
N GLU A 38 16.00 -17.40 11.46
CA GLU A 38 16.57 -18.60 10.85
C GLU A 38 15.64 -19.80 11.04
N ALA A 39 15.11 -20.00 12.24
CA ALA A 39 14.15 -21.07 12.52
C ALA A 39 12.88 -20.97 11.68
N VAL A 40 12.33 -19.76 11.49
CA VAL A 40 11.17 -19.54 10.64
C VAL A 40 11.51 -19.83 9.17
N LYS A 41 12.67 -19.40 8.69
CA LYS A 41 13.12 -19.66 7.32
C LYS A 41 13.29 -21.18 7.10
N ARG A 42 14.03 -21.85 7.97
CA ARG A 42 14.26 -23.30 7.88
C ARG A 42 12.96 -24.10 7.94
N ARG A 43 12.06 -23.71 8.84
CA ARG A 43 10.70 -24.29 8.90
C ARG A 43 9.94 -24.13 7.61
N SER A 44 9.99 -22.94 6.99
CA SER A 44 9.31 -22.68 5.71
C SER A 44 9.87 -23.50 4.56
N ASP A 45 11.19 -23.71 4.56
CA ASP A 45 11.87 -24.49 3.51
C ASP A 45 11.51 -25.99 3.65
N LEU A 46 11.49 -26.52 4.86
CA LEU A 46 11.07 -27.90 5.11
C LEU A 46 9.60 -28.14 4.72
N PHE A 47 8.70 -27.20 4.99
CA PHE A 47 7.28 -27.29 4.54
C PHE A 47 7.12 -27.34 3.02
N LYS A 48 8.07 -26.82 2.26
CA LYS A 48 8.03 -26.82 0.77
C LYS A 48 8.64 -28.07 0.16
N THR A 49 9.39 -28.85 0.94
CA THR A 49 10.06 -30.06 0.48
C THR A 49 9.02 -31.18 0.34
N LYS A 50 8.97 -31.85 -0.83
CA LYS A 50 7.97 -32.88 -1.12
C LYS A 50 8.26 -34.22 -0.47
N ASP A 51 9.56 -34.57 -0.35
CA ASP A 51 10.02 -35.83 0.23
C ASP A 51 10.85 -35.51 1.49
N ILE A 52 10.21 -35.48 2.63
CA ILE A 52 10.82 -35.17 3.94
C ILE A 52 11.23 -36.48 4.60
N THR A 53 12.48 -36.54 5.09
CA THR A 53 13.02 -37.68 5.85
C THR A 53 12.51 -37.66 7.29
N ASP A 54 12.58 -38.80 7.99
CA ASP A 54 12.14 -38.89 9.39
C ASP A 54 12.94 -37.93 10.30
N GLU A 55 14.23 -37.71 10.02
CA GLU A 55 15.07 -36.76 10.74
C GLU A 55 14.62 -35.31 10.52
N GLU A 56 14.21 -34.97 9.32
CA GLU A 56 13.68 -33.64 8.97
C GLU A 56 12.29 -33.41 9.56
N ILE A 57 11.49 -34.44 9.74
CA ILE A 57 10.20 -34.35 10.46
C ILE A 57 10.43 -34.01 11.94
N GLU A 58 11.42 -34.66 12.58
CA GLU A 58 11.79 -34.34 13.98
C GLU A 58 12.36 -32.91 14.09
N GLU A 59 13.15 -32.47 13.12
CA GLU A 59 13.64 -31.09 13.05
C GLU A 59 12.47 -30.11 12.92
N LEU A 60 11.53 -30.39 12.04
CA LEU A 60 10.34 -29.57 11.83
C LEU A 60 9.51 -29.41 13.12
N ASP A 61 9.28 -30.50 13.84
CA ASP A 61 8.58 -30.48 15.13
C ASP A 61 9.29 -29.63 16.18
N ARG A 62 10.63 -29.70 16.24
CA ARG A 62 11.43 -28.85 17.10
C ARG A 62 11.30 -27.36 16.74
N LEU A 63 11.37 -27.03 15.44
CA LEU A 63 11.24 -25.67 14.94
C LEU A 63 9.83 -25.10 15.16
N VAL A 64 8.79 -25.93 15.00
CA VAL A 64 7.41 -25.53 15.29
C VAL A 64 7.23 -25.21 16.78
N LYS A 65 7.73 -26.08 17.67
CA LYS A 65 7.70 -25.84 19.13
C LYS A 65 8.46 -24.58 19.51
N PHE A 66 9.66 -24.38 18.96
CA PHE A 66 10.48 -23.20 19.22
C PHE A 66 9.76 -21.91 18.76
N THR A 67 9.28 -21.87 17.52
CA THR A 67 8.64 -20.67 16.98
C THR A 67 7.26 -20.38 17.62
N SER A 68 6.58 -21.38 18.19
CA SER A 68 5.29 -21.20 18.86
C SER A 68 5.37 -20.44 20.18
N LYS A 69 6.55 -20.38 20.80
CA LYS A 69 6.80 -19.62 22.04
C LYS A 69 6.71 -18.10 21.80
N TYR A 70 6.94 -17.64 20.57
CA TYR A 70 6.95 -16.21 20.25
C TYR A 70 5.55 -15.70 19.97
N LYS A 71 5.14 -14.66 20.68
CA LYS A 71 3.87 -13.96 20.46
C LYS A 71 4.08 -12.75 19.55
N SER A 72 3.06 -12.41 18.77
CA SER A 72 3.04 -11.16 18.01
C SER A 72 2.54 -10.04 18.90
N ILE A 73 3.35 -9.02 19.11
CA ILE A 73 2.91 -7.76 19.70
C ILE A 73 2.90 -6.69 18.62
N LEU A 74 1.96 -5.78 18.70
CA LEU A 74 1.96 -4.57 17.89
C LEU A 74 2.83 -3.55 18.60
N VAL A 75 3.91 -3.15 17.95
CA VAL A 75 4.73 -2.02 18.38
C VAL A 75 4.23 -0.83 17.57
N TYR A 76 3.60 0.08 18.24
CA TYR A 76 3.12 1.31 17.63
C TYR A 76 4.29 2.22 17.31
N GLY A 77 4.25 2.86 16.13
CA GLY A 77 5.00 4.06 15.84
C GLY A 77 4.32 5.23 16.56
N ASN A 78 3.71 6.14 15.81
CA ASN A 78 2.92 7.24 16.38
C ASN A 78 1.50 6.82 16.81
N GLY A 79 1.13 5.55 16.61
CA GLY A 79 -0.17 5.01 16.99
C GLY A 79 -1.32 5.40 16.08
N ALA A 80 -1.03 5.86 14.88
CA ALA A 80 -2.03 6.21 13.88
C ALA A 80 -2.81 4.97 13.41
N ASP A 81 -4.11 5.10 13.21
CA ASP A 81 -4.97 4.09 12.60
C ASP A 81 -5.17 4.33 11.09
N ARG A 82 -4.64 5.44 10.59
CA ARG A 82 -4.76 5.94 9.23
C ARG A 82 -3.56 6.80 8.86
N ILE A 83 -3.30 6.92 7.56
CA ILE A 83 -2.36 7.90 7.02
C ILE A 83 -3.15 8.89 6.17
N LYS A 84 -2.79 10.15 6.28
CA LYS A 84 -3.38 11.26 5.54
C LYS A 84 -2.29 11.94 4.74
N TRP A 85 -2.66 12.48 3.61
CA TRP A 85 -1.83 13.40 2.84
C TRP A 85 -2.70 14.31 1.99
N THR A 86 -2.20 15.50 1.73
CA THR A 86 -2.82 16.44 0.79
C THR A 86 -2.13 16.32 -0.54
N THR A 87 -2.89 16.10 -1.59
CA THR A 87 -2.33 15.99 -2.93
C THR A 87 -1.91 17.35 -3.49
N PRO A 88 -1.02 17.40 -4.50
CA PRO A 88 -0.63 18.67 -5.12
C PRO A 88 -1.79 19.51 -5.69
N SER A 89 -2.92 18.89 -6.00
CA SER A 89 -4.15 19.60 -6.38
C SER A 89 -4.98 20.10 -5.20
N GLY A 90 -4.49 19.92 -3.95
CA GLY A 90 -5.18 20.37 -2.73
C GLY A 90 -6.28 19.43 -2.24
N PHE A 91 -6.32 18.18 -2.72
CA PHE A 91 -7.30 17.19 -2.26
C PHE A 91 -6.74 16.38 -1.09
N ASP A 92 -7.48 16.34 0.03
CA ASP A 92 -7.11 15.57 1.21
C ASP A 92 -7.48 14.10 1.04
N VAL A 93 -6.49 13.24 1.13
CA VAL A 93 -6.65 11.78 1.08
C VAL A 93 -6.52 11.21 2.49
N GLU A 94 -7.44 10.34 2.85
CA GLU A 94 -7.38 9.57 4.09
C GLU A 94 -7.38 8.08 3.74
N TYR A 95 -6.27 7.40 3.99
CA TYR A 95 -6.12 5.97 3.71
C TYR A 95 -6.22 5.15 4.99
N THR A 96 -7.21 4.25 5.01
CA THR A 96 -7.44 3.31 6.11
C THR A 96 -7.63 1.91 5.57
N LYS A 97 -7.17 0.91 6.30
CA LYS A 97 -7.42 -0.49 5.98
C LYS A 97 -7.59 -1.31 7.25
N PHE A 98 -8.79 -1.89 7.40
CA PHE A 98 -9.13 -2.70 8.56
C PHE A 98 -9.16 -4.18 8.21
N ARG A 99 -8.85 -5.02 9.20
CA ARG A 99 -8.98 -6.47 9.07
C ARG A 99 -10.44 -6.84 8.88
N MET A 100 -10.68 -7.78 7.95
CA MET A 100 -12.01 -8.30 7.68
C MET A 100 -12.22 -9.62 8.41
N GLU A 101 -13.26 -9.69 9.23
CA GLU A 101 -13.71 -10.91 9.85
C GLU A 101 -14.70 -11.61 8.92
N ARG A 102 -14.49 -12.91 8.67
CA ARG A 102 -15.38 -13.73 7.86
C ARG A 102 -16.30 -14.52 8.75
N LYS A 103 -17.59 -14.18 8.76
CA LYS A 103 -18.64 -14.95 9.45
C LYS A 103 -19.36 -15.83 8.47
N LYS A 104 -19.27 -17.14 8.66
CA LYS A 104 -20.07 -18.12 7.89
C LYS A 104 -21.46 -18.20 8.49
N GLY A 105 -22.46 -17.89 7.72
CA GLY A 105 -23.85 -18.04 8.10
C GLY A 105 -24.56 -19.07 7.22
N ARG A 106 -25.60 -19.70 7.75
CA ARG A 106 -26.52 -20.57 7.01
C ARG A 106 -27.88 -19.92 7.01
N GLY A 107 -28.32 -19.49 5.84
CA GLY A 107 -29.65 -18.92 5.63
C GLY A 107 -30.55 -19.86 4.86
N THR A 108 -31.85 -19.62 4.91
CA THR A 108 -32.85 -20.29 4.05
C THR A 108 -33.41 -19.27 3.07
N ILE A 109 -33.57 -19.66 1.80
CA ILE A 109 -34.27 -18.79 0.85
C ILE A 109 -35.76 -19.01 1.06
N ALA A 110 -36.50 -17.95 1.36
CA ALA A 110 -37.95 -17.97 1.42
C ALA A 110 -38.51 -18.32 0.02
N GLY A 111 -39.40 -19.27 -0.02
CA GLY A 111 -40.06 -19.70 -1.27
C GLY A 111 -39.41 -20.90 -1.98
N PHE A 112 -38.18 -21.29 -1.64
CA PHE A 112 -37.55 -22.48 -2.21
C PHE A 112 -37.66 -23.67 -1.24
N LYS A 113 -38.53 -24.64 -1.57
CA LYS A 113 -38.62 -25.90 -0.85
C LYS A 113 -37.88 -27.00 -1.62
N LYS A 114 -37.16 -27.85 -0.91
CA LYS A 114 -36.65 -29.10 -1.50
C LYS A 114 -37.80 -30.01 -1.85
N ALA A 115 -37.63 -30.87 -2.88
CA ALA A 115 -38.58 -31.89 -3.24
C ALA A 115 -38.98 -32.80 -2.05
N SER A 116 -38.12 -32.92 -1.03
CA SER A 116 -38.32 -33.64 0.24
C SER A 116 -39.07 -32.83 1.32
N GLY A 117 -39.63 -31.67 1.00
CA GLY A 117 -40.39 -30.83 1.93
C GLY A 117 -39.58 -29.89 2.85
N GLY A 118 -38.26 -29.93 2.81
CA GLY A 118 -37.39 -29.01 3.59
C GLY A 118 -37.03 -27.73 2.84
N HIS A 119 -36.62 -26.69 3.56
CA HIS A 119 -36.09 -25.46 2.95
C HIS A 119 -34.66 -25.66 2.42
N GLN A 120 -34.36 -25.05 1.27
CA GLN A 120 -33.02 -25.05 0.73
C GLN A 120 -32.15 -24.08 1.53
N GLY A 121 -31.11 -24.60 2.19
CA GLY A 121 -30.14 -23.77 2.91
C GLY A 121 -29.07 -23.23 1.96
N ILE A 122 -28.73 -21.96 2.11
CA ILE A 122 -27.61 -21.35 1.45
C ILE A 122 -26.54 -21.05 2.50
N ASN A 123 -25.32 -21.46 2.20
CA ASN A 123 -24.16 -21.00 2.97
C ASN A 123 -23.74 -19.64 2.41
N HIS A 124 -23.71 -18.63 3.26
CA HIS A 124 -23.19 -17.31 2.90
C HIS A 124 -21.99 -16.97 3.79
N VAL A 125 -21.08 -16.18 3.25
CA VAL A 125 -19.94 -15.63 3.99
C VAL A 125 -20.11 -14.12 4.02
N ALA A 126 -20.42 -13.61 5.20
CA ALA A 126 -20.40 -12.17 5.43
C ALA A 126 -18.97 -11.74 5.81
N GLN A 127 -18.50 -10.65 5.25
CA GLN A 127 -17.25 -9.99 5.68
C GLN A 127 -17.63 -8.71 6.41
N THR A 128 -17.12 -8.58 7.62
CA THR A 128 -17.35 -7.38 8.45
C THR A 128 -16.00 -6.80 8.81
N ALA A 129 -15.82 -5.50 8.61
CA ALA A 129 -14.62 -4.82 9.07
C ALA A 129 -14.54 -4.87 10.60
N THR A 130 -13.35 -5.14 11.10
CA THR A 130 -13.03 -5.03 12.53
C THR A 130 -12.47 -3.65 12.83
N ASN A 131 -12.33 -3.29 14.10
CA ASN A 131 -11.67 -2.05 14.52
C ASN A 131 -10.14 -2.18 14.55
N TYR A 132 -9.58 -3.30 14.08
CA TYR A 132 -8.14 -3.53 14.07
C TYR A 132 -7.56 -3.24 12.68
N PRO A 133 -6.48 -2.44 12.57
CA PRO A 133 -5.86 -2.16 11.30
C PRO A 133 -5.25 -3.44 10.68
N ASP A 134 -5.38 -3.56 9.37
CA ASP A 134 -4.68 -4.56 8.57
C ASP A 134 -3.34 -3.98 8.08
N ILE A 135 -2.36 -3.92 8.96
CA ILE A 135 -1.05 -3.30 8.67
C ILE A 135 -0.41 -3.91 7.42
N GLN A 136 -0.42 -5.24 7.29
CA GLN A 136 0.19 -5.87 6.11
C GLN A 136 -0.51 -5.47 4.81
N GLY A 137 -1.84 -5.50 4.82
CA GLY A 137 -2.63 -5.06 3.67
C GLY A 137 -2.49 -3.56 3.40
N PHE A 138 -2.29 -2.76 4.45
CA PHE A 138 -2.04 -1.33 4.35
C PHE A 138 -0.69 -1.05 3.66
N LEU A 139 0.40 -1.68 4.13
CA LEU A 139 1.74 -1.54 3.56
C LEU A 139 1.80 -1.95 2.07
N CYS A 140 1.03 -2.97 1.69
CA CYS A 140 0.94 -3.36 0.27
C CYS A 140 0.20 -2.33 -0.59
N GLY A 141 -0.73 -1.58 0.01
CA GLY A 141 -1.58 -0.64 -0.71
C GLY A 141 -1.10 0.81 -0.70
N ILE A 142 -0.22 1.23 0.20
CA ILE A 142 0.15 2.64 0.35
C ILE A 142 0.80 3.21 -0.91
N SER A 143 1.80 2.53 -1.47
CA SER A 143 2.50 3.00 -2.66
C SER A 143 1.58 3.18 -3.88
N PRO A 144 0.77 2.19 -4.29
CA PRO A 144 -0.16 2.40 -5.40
C PRO A 144 -1.21 3.49 -5.11
N ASN A 145 -1.67 3.65 -3.87
CA ASN A 145 -2.64 4.71 -3.55
C ASN A 145 -2.03 6.11 -3.67
N ILE A 146 -0.78 6.30 -3.22
CA ILE A 146 -0.07 7.58 -3.40
C ILE A 146 0.10 7.87 -4.89
N ILE A 147 0.58 6.91 -5.68
CA ILE A 147 0.78 7.10 -7.13
C ILE A 147 -0.55 7.44 -7.81
N HIS A 148 -1.63 6.71 -7.53
CA HIS A 148 -2.95 7.01 -8.09
C HIS A 148 -3.48 8.39 -7.66
N SER A 149 -3.14 8.85 -6.45
CA SER A 149 -3.52 10.19 -6.00
C SER A 149 -2.76 11.29 -6.75
N LEU A 150 -1.50 11.05 -7.10
CA LEU A 150 -0.70 11.95 -7.94
C LEU A 150 -1.23 11.98 -9.38
N ASP A 151 -1.56 10.82 -9.97
CA ASP A 151 -2.18 10.76 -11.30
C ASP A 151 -3.51 11.53 -11.33
N ALA A 152 -4.35 11.35 -10.31
CA ALA A 152 -5.59 12.08 -10.18
C ALA A 152 -5.38 13.60 -10.00
N SER A 153 -4.32 13.99 -9.27
CA SER A 153 -3.94 15.40 -9.12
C SER A 153 -3.50 16.00 -10.43
N HIS A 154 -2.69 15.29 -11.20
CA HIS A 154 -2.28 15.75 -12.53
C HIS A 154 -3.48 16.00 -13.43
N MET A 155 -4.43 15.04 -13.48
CA MET A 155 -5.67 15.23 -14.24
C MET A 155 -6.47 16.45 -13.75
N ALA A 156 -6.60 16.65 -12.44
CA ALA A 156 -7.33 17.79 -11.88
C ALA A 156 -6.66 19.12 -12.25
N LEU A 157 -5.33 19.22 -12.19
CA LEU A 157 -4.57 20.40 -12.59
C LEU A 157 -4.69 20.67 -14.10
N VAL A 158 -4.71 19.62 -14.94
CA VAL A 158 -4.95 19.77 -16.37
C VAL A 158 -6.36 20.34 -16.63
N ILE A 159 -7.39 19.81 -15.95
CA ILE A 159 -8.77 20.28 -16.09
C ILE A 159 -8.90 21.74 -15.64
N ASP A 160 -8.26 22.12 -14.55
CA ASP A 160 -8.29 23.49 -14.03
C ASP A 160 -7.67 24.51 -14.99
N GLN A 161 -6.61 24.11 -15.69
CA GLN A 161 -5.88 24.94 -16.65
C GLN A 161 -6.48 24.89 -18.06
N TRP A 162 -7.41 23.97 -18.35
CA TRP A 162 -7.97 23.77 -19.68
C TRP A 162 -9.28 24.51 -19.87
N ASN A 163 -9.43 25.24 -21.02
CA ASN A 163 -10.61 26.02 -21.36
C ASN A 163 -11.30 25.55 -22.67
N GLY A 164 -11.28 24.27 -22.99
CA GLY A 164 -11.89 23.71 -24.18
C GLY A 164 -12.72 22.47 -23.89
N GLU A 165 -13.20 21.83 -24.95
CA GLU A 165 -13.84 20.53 -24.85
C GLU A 165 -12.78 19.49 -24.38
N PHE A 166 -13.12 18.71 -23.35
CA PHE A 166 -12.20 17.81 -22.70
C PHE A 166 -12.86 16.47 -22.37
N GLY A 167 -12.18 15.38 -22.66
CA GLY A 167 -12.55 14.06 -22.23
C GLY A 167 -11.36 13.37 -21.58
N ALA A 168 -11.59 12.68 -20.49
CA ALA A 168 -10.57 11.88 -19.82
C ALA A 168 -11.08 10.47 -19.53
N VAL A 169 -10.22 9.49 -19.74
CA VAL A 169 -10.42 8.11 -19.30
C VAL A 169 -9.12 7.66 -18.64
N HIS A 170 -9.12 7.60 -17.32
CA HIS A 170 -7.90 7.40 -16.52
C HIS A 170 -6.83 8.44 -16.83
N ASP A 171 -5.70 8.02 -17.37
CA ASP A 171 -4.53 8.79 -17.75
C ASP A 171 -4.55 9.25 -19.23
N SER A 172 -5.61 8.93 -19.97
CA SER A 172 -5.79 9.33 -21.36
C SER A 172 -6.67 10.56 -21.48
N PHE A 173 -6.16 11.61 -22.14
CA PHE A 173 -6.86 12.86 -22.36
C PHE A 173 -7.23 13.02 -23.84
N SER A 174 -8.37 13.64 -24.11
CA SER A 174 -8.87 13.87 -25.45
C SER A 174 -9.50 15.25 -25.60
N THR A 175 -9.35 15.83 -26.78
CA THR A 175 -9.94 17.08 -27.17
C THR A 175 -10.15 17.10 -28.70
N HIS A 176 -10.61 18.22 -29.27
CA HIS A 176 -10.69 18.39 -30.71
C HIS A 176 -9.30 18.39 -31.36
N ALA A 177 -9.21 17.89 -32.58
CA ALA A 177 -7.94 17.75 -33.29
C ALA A 177 -7.15 19.06 -33.45
N CYS A 178 -7.83 20.22 -33.53
CA CYS A 178 -7.19 21.52 -33.61
C CYS A 178 -6.55 21.98 -32.29
N ASP A 179 -6.94 21.41 -31.17
CA ASP A 179 -6.54 21.85 -29.84
C ASP A 179 -5.54 20.87 -29.15
N VAL A 180 -5.17 19.79 -29.85
CA VAL A 180 -4.31 18.74 -29.32
C VAL A 180 -2.94 19.28 -28.89
N GLU A 181 -2.30 20.11 -29.71
CA GLU A 181 -0.98 20.69 -29.36
C GLU A 181 -1.07 21.59 -28.13
N HIS A 182 -2.16 22.34 -28.00
CA HIS A 182 -2.39 23.16 -26.81
C HIS A 182 -2.62 22.29 -25.58
N LEU A 183 -3.42 21.23 -25.69
CA LEU A 183 -3.65 20.29 -24.59
C LEU A 183 -2.34 19.61 -24.12
N ILE A 184 -1.49 19.21 -25.06
CA ILE A 184 -0.16 18.67 -24.74
C ILE A 184 0.65 19.68 -23.91
N GLY A 185 0.66 20.94 -24.31
CA GLY A 185 1.34 22.01 -23.58
C GLY A 185 0.78 22.25 -22.18
N VAL A 186 -0.54 22.19 -22.01
CA VAL A 186 -1.20 22.29 -20.68
C VAL A 186 -0.84 21.08 -19.82
N THR A 187 -0.90 19.88 -20.38
CA THR A 187 -0.59 18.63 -19.69
C THR A 187 0.85 18.63 -19.15
N LYS A 188 1.81 19.07 -19.96
CA LYS A 188 3.21 19.20 -19.54
C LYS A 188 3.39 20.22 -18.42
N ARG A 189 2.77 21.40 -18.53
CA ARG A 189 2.85 22.42 -17.48
C ARG A 189 2.25 21.93 -16.18
N ALA A 190 1.05 21.34 -16.20
CA ALA A 190 0.41 20.79 -15.03
C ALA A 190 1.28 19.73 -14.33
N PHE A 191 2.02 18.94 -15.11
CA PHE A 191 2.96 17.96 -14.55
C PHE A 191 4.17 18.63 -13.91
N ILE A 192 4.76 19.64 -14.57
CA ILE A 192 5.88 20.42 -14.02
C ILE A 192 5.44 21.10 -12.72
N ASP A 193 4.30 21.80 -12.73
CA ASP A 193 3.76 22.50 -11.57
C ASP A 193 3.54 21.53 -10.37
N MET A 194 3.13 20.29 -10.65
CA MET A 194 2.91 19.28 -9.63
C MET A 194 4.20 18.82 -8.95
N TYR A 195 5.32 18.81 -9.68
CA TYR A 195 6.63 18.38 -9.17
C TYR A 195 7.61 19.54 -8.93
N ASP A 196 7.13 20.79 -9.00
CA ASP A 196 7.91 21.99 -8.66
C ASP A 196 8.09 22.10 -7.14
N VAL A 197 8.79 21.13 -6.58
CA VAL A 197 9.17 21.05 -5.17
C VAL A 197 10.67 20.79 -5.08
N ASP A 198 11.35 21.43 -4.14
CA ASP A 198 12.80 21.31 -3.96
C ASP A 198 13.25 19.86 -3.78
N ASN A 199 12.46 19.06 -3.06
CA ASN A 199 12.71 17.64 -2.86
C ASN A 199 11.38 16.88 -2.67
N PHE A 200 11.02 16.07 -3.64
CA PHE A 200 9.80 15.27 -3.64
C PHE A 200 9.68 14.32 -2.42
N TYR A 201 10.78 13.71 -1.99
CA TYR A 201 10.75 12.82 -0.83
C TYR A 201 10.58 13.58 0.49
N SER A 202 11.15 14.78 0.61
CA SER A 202 10.91 15.63 1.77
C SER A 202 9.47 16.11 1.85
N TRP A 203 8.85 16.41 0.70
CA TRP A 203 7.42 16.71 0.63
C TRP A 203 6.59 15.49 1.07
N LEU A 204 6.89 14.29 0.58
CA LEU A 204 6.20 13.06 0.99
C LEU A 204 6.31 12.79 2.49
N GLU A 205 7.48 13.03 3.09
CA GLU A 205 7.65 12.90 4.55
C GLU A 205 6.74 13.86 5.31
N GLN A 206 6.73 15.12 4.92
CA GLN A 206 5.90 16.14 5.57
C GLN A 206 4.40 15.82 5.47
N GLU A 207 3.96 15.28 4.33
CA GLU A 207 2.56 14.92 4.14
C GLU A 207 2.15 13.63 4.86
N LEU A 208 3.04 12.63 4.90
CA LEU A 208 2.69 11.29 5.41
C LEU A 208 2.91 11.13 6.91
N ILE A 209 3.77 11.96 7.53
CA ILE A 209 4.11 11.86 8.95
C ILE A 209 3.44 13.00 9.71
N SER A 210 2.61 12.63 10.68
CA SER A 210 1.69 13.54 11.35
C SER A 210 2.32 14.36 12.49
N GLU A 211 3.46 13.93 13.04
CA GLU A 211 4.11 14.56 14.20
C GLU A 211 5.65 14.50 14.09
N ASP A 212 6.32 15.22 14.98
CA ASP A 212 7.77 15.45 15.00
C ASP A 212 8.64 14.28 14.50
N HIS A 213 9.45 14.57 13.49
CA HIS A 213 10.38 13.65 12.83
C HIS A 213 11.55 13.18 13.74
N GLU A 214 11.49 13.43 15.05
CA GLU A 214 12.50 12.97 16.00
C GLU A 214 12.49 11.44 16.09
N GLY A 215 13.51 10.81 15.49
CA GLY A 215 13.68 9.36 15.50
C GLY A 215 13.34 8.66 14.18
N LEU A 216 12.99 9.39 13.14
CA LEU A 216 12.85 8.83 11.80
C LEU A 216 14.23 8.49 11.23
N ASP A 217 14.60 7.21 11.28
CA ASP A 217 15.83 6.68 10.68
C ASP A 217 15.51 5.94 9.37
N VAL A 218 14.89 6.69 8.44
CA VAL A 218 14.56 6.18 7.11
C VAL A 218 15.37 6.92 6.07
N GLN A 219 16.23 6.19 5.36
CA GLN A 219 17.07 6.78 4.34
C GLN A 219 16.27 7.12 3.09
N GLN A 220 16.20 8.40 2.74
CA GLN A 220 15.57 8.85 1.49
C GLN A 220 16.30 8.26 0.27
N PRO A 221 15.57 7.80 -0.77
CA PRO A 221 16.17 7.47 -2.04
C PRO A 221 16.86 8.68 -2.68
N GLN A 222 17.94 8.45 -3.40
CA GLN A 222 18.57 9.52 -4.16
C GLN A 222 17.73 9.90 -5.37
N LEU A 223 17.47 11.19 -5.54
CA LEU A 223 16.87 11.72 -6.76
C LEU A 223 17.86 11.53 -7.94
N GLY A 224 17.29 11.36 -9.14
CA GLY A 224 18.08 11.38 -10.38
C GLY A 224 18.47 12.81 -10.79
N ASP A 225 19.21 12.90 -11.89
CA ASP A 225 19.73 14.18 -12.43
C ASP A 225 18.74 14.81 -13.43
N LEU A 226 17.55 14.27 -13.59
CA LEU A 226 16.55 14.80 -14.52
C LEU A 226 15.97 16.12 -13.99
N ASP A 227 16.10 17.18 -14.76
CA ASP A 227 15.34 18.41 -14.53
C ASP A 227 13.92 18.23 -15.05
N VAL A 228 12.92 18.41 -14.17
CA VAL A 228 11.51 18.26 -14.53
C VAL A 228 11.12 19.27 -15.64
N ASN A 229 11.78 20.42 -15.71
CA ASN A 229 11.54 21.43 -16.73
C ASN A 229 11.92 20.96 -18.14
N ASP A 230 12.83 20.00 -18.30
CA ASP A 230 13.20 19.42 -19.60
C ASP A 230 12.02 18.73 -20.29
N ILE A 231 10.97 18.39 -19.54
CA ILE A 231 9.73 17.82 -20.06
C ILE A 231 9.05 18.79 -21.04
N GLN A 232 9.21 20.10 -20.84
CA GLN A 232 8.59 21.10 -21.72
C GLN A 232 9.07 20.96 -23.16
N ASP A 233 10.32 20.65 -23.36
CA ASP A 233 10.97 20.54 -24.66
C ASP A 233 10.94 19.11 -25.24
N SER A 234 10.41 18.15 -24.50
CA SER A 234 10.30 16.76 -24.95
C SER A 234 9.20 16.57 -26.01
N ASP A 235 9.52 15.91 -27.11
CA ASP A 235 8.52 15.57 -28.14
C ASP A 235 7.53 14.48 -27.69
N TYR A 236 7.93 13.63 -26.72
CA TYR A 236 7.17 12.48 -26.24
C TYR A 236 7.05 12.50 -24.72
N PHE A 237 6.01 13.12 -24.23
CA PHE A 237 5.71 13.13 -22.79
C PHE A 237 4.60 12.15 -22.42
N PHE A 238 3.60 12.04 -23.28
CA PHE A 238 2.53 11.02 -23.22
C PHE A 238 2.52 10.22 -24.51
N SER A 239 2.45 8.90 -24.42
CA SER A 239 2.33 7.99 -25.56
C SER A 239 1.01 7.22 -25.47
#